data_6554e3e1a5ae04c524fc94c6d1e09af0
#
_entry.id   6554e3e1a5ae04c524fc94c6d1e09af0
#
_cell.length_a   1.000
_cell.length_b   1.000
_cell.length_c   1.000
_cell.angle_alpha   90.00
_cell.angle_beta   90.00
_cell.angle_gamma   90.00
#
_symmetry.space_group_name_H-M   'P 1'
#
loop_
_entity.id
_entity.type
_entity.pdbx_description
1 polymer ?
#
loop_
_entity_poly.entity_id
_entity_poly.type
_entity_poly.pdbx_seq_one_letter_code
_entity_poly.pdbx_strand_id
1 'polypeptide(L)'
;MAFGINARGEVVGFHRDASNRQHGFLLGRGGFRSVDFPGAILTDARGISPNGEVVGAYRNPGEPPVNGHGYRLSRAGDYVPVDYPGHTNTIAQRIGPDGTIFGCSHDQDTMDSMHGVMIRRSDLAEMDMGTSMHNGATPDRRTIVGLYTDMDAGRGRAYLLRDGEFIPFDAPGSRFTAGWDINPSGEAVGVYQDANSRFHGFVVDPLWNFTTLDFPGGVATRAFGINARGDVVGSYVDTSNRTHGFLARRIAQDP
;
A
#
# COMPACT_ATOMS: atom_id res chain seq x y z
N MET A 1 -0.48 -12.19 0.35
CA MET A 1 -1.15 -10.89 0.57
C MET A 1 -1.37 -10.21 -0.77
N ALA A 2 -2.48 -9.51 -0.97
CA ALA A 2 -2.74 -8.68 -2.16
C ALA A 2 -2.68 -7.20 -1.75
N PHE A 3 -1.88 -6.39 -2.46
CA PHE A 3 -1.64 -4.99 -2.09
C PHE A 3 -2.26 -3.99 -3.04
N GLY A 4 -2.18 -4.22 -4.33
CA GLY A 4 -2.65 -3.27 -5.34
C GLY A 4 -3.57 -3.91 -6.36
N ILE A 5 -4.50 -3.12 -6.88
CA ILE A 5 -5.42 -3.52 -7.95
C ILE A 5 -5.65 -2.35 -8.90
N ASN A 6 -5.60 -2.59 -10.21
CA ASN A 6 -5.93 -1.57 -11.20
C ASN A 6 -7.36 -1.73 -11.76
N ALA A 7 -7.75 -0.77 -12.63
CA ALA A 7 -9.08 -0.78 -13.26
C ALA A 7 -9.34 -2.00 -14.16
N ARG A 8 -8.29 -2.70 -14.62
CA ARG A 8 -8.45 -3.94 -15.39
C ARG A 8 -8.68 -5.17 -14.52
N GLY A 9 -8.59 -5.02 -13.16
CA GLY A 9 -8.68 -6.10 -12.20
C GLY A 9 -7.38 -6.91 -12.11
N GLU A 10 -6.26 -6.36 -12.57
CA GLU A 10 -4.95 -6.94 -12.34
C GLU A 10 -4.54 -6.65 -10.89
N VAL A 11 -4.12 -7.70 -10.17
CA VAL A 11 -3.80 -7.66 -8.73
C VAL A 11 -2.33 -7.94 -8.54
N VAL A 12 -1.67 -7.16 -7.69
CA VAL A 12 -0.28 -7.37 -7.27
C VAL A 12 -0.18 -7.58 -5.77
N GLY A 13 0.87 -8.27 -5.35
CA GLY A 13 1.11 -8.56 -3.95
C GLY A 13 2.36 -9.41 -3.77
N PHE A 14 2.42 -10.16 -2.68
CA PHE A 14 3.46 -11.15 -2.49
C PHE A 14 2.92 -12.47 -1.91
N HIS A 15 3.68 -13.51 -2.12
CA HIS A 15 3.52 -14.81 -1.48
C HIS A 15 4.86 -15.31 -0.95
N ARG A 16 4.83 -16.32 -0.09
CA ARG A 16 6.03 -17.02 0.37
C ARG A 16 6.02 -18.45 -0.16
N ASP A 17 7.17 -18.90 -0.62
CA ASP A 17 7.36 -20.27 -1.03
C ASP A 17 7.55 -21.23 0.16
N ALA A 18 7.77 -22.52 -0.13
CA ALA A 18 8.00 -23.54 0.88
C ALA A 18 9.28 -23.30 1.71
N SER A 19 10.24 -22.55 1.17
CA SER A 19 11.48 -22.14 1.84
C SER A 19 11.32 -20.82 2.61
N ASN A 20 10.09 -20.28 2.71
CA ASN A 20 9.77 -18.99 3.32
C ASN A 20 10.38 -17.78 2.60
N ARG A 21 10.86 -17.93 1.37
CA ARG A 21 11.33 -16.83 0.53
C ARG A 21 10.13 -16.05 -0.01
N GLN A 22 10.24 -14.73 0.00
CA GLN A 22 9.17 -13.85 -0.44
C GLN A 22 9.34 -13.49 -1.92
N HIS A 23 8.27 -13.68 -2.68
CA HIS A 23 8.14 -13.40 -4.10
C HIS A 23 6.99 -12.45 -4.34
N GLY A 24 7.21 -11.41 -5.12
CA GLY A 24 6.13 -10.61 -5.67
C GLY A 24 5.29 -11.41 -6.67
N PHE A 25 4.07 -11.00 -6.91
CA PHE A 25 3.24 -11.57 -7.96
C PHE A 25 2.40 -10.53 -8.69
N LEU A 26 2.03 -10.86 -9.91
CA LEU A 26 0.96 -10.24 -10.68
C LEU A 26 -0.05 -11.32 -11.08
N LEU A 27 -1.31 -11.10 -10.71
CA LEU A 27 -2.46 -11.91 -11.13
C LEU A 27 -3.33 -11.10 -12.08
N GLY A 28 -3.48 -11.57 -13.30
CA GLY A 28 -4.28 -10.93 -14.34
C GLY A 28 -5.01 -11.96 -15.22
N ARG A 29 -5.54 -11.52 -16.37
CA ARG A 29 -6.22 -12.42 -17.31
C ARG A 29 -5.34 -13.56 -17.81
N GLY A 30 -4.02 -13.34 -17.88
CA GLY A 30 -3.02 -14.37 -18.23
C GLY A 30 -2.66 -15.34 -17.10
N GLY A 31 -3.37 -15.27 -15.96
CA GLY A 31 -3.08 -16.08 -14.79
C GLY A 31 -2.09 -15.42 -13.82
N PHE A 32 -1.55 -16.22 -12.96
CA PHE A 32 -0.57 -15.84 -11.96
C PHE A 32 0.85 -15.88 -12.54
N ARG A 33 1.64 -14.84 -12.30
CA ARG A 33 3.07 -14.83 -12.59
C ARG A 33 3.87 -14.25 -11.44
N SER A 34 5.07 -14.76 -11.21
CA SER A 34 6.01 -14.21 -10.24
C SER A 34 6.59 -12.87 -10.73
N VAL A 35 6.86 -12.00 -9.78
CA VAL A 35 7.53 -10.71 -9.98
C VAL A 35 8.71 -10.68 -9.02
N ASP A 36 9.89 -11.00 -9.53
CA ASP A 36 11.11 -11.08 -8.74
C ASP A 36 12.16 -10.12 -9.33
N PHE A 37 12.64 -9.20 -8.51
CA PHE A 37 13.73 -8.32 -8.92
C PHE A 37 15.01 -9.17 -9.12
N PRO A 38 15.74 -9.02 -10.24
CA PRO A 38 16.90 -9.85 -10.56
C PRO A 38 17.97 -9.83 -9.46
N GLY A 39 18.34 -11.01 -8.95
CA GLY A 39 19.36 -11.15 -7.91
C GLY A 39 18.90 -10.91 -6.47
N ALA A 40 17.68 -10.43 -6.25
CA ALA A 40 17.15 -10.14 -4.92
C ALA A 40 16.83 -11.42 -4.12
N ILE A 41 16.94 -11.32 -2.79
CA ILE A 41 16.52 -12.40 -1.86
C ILE A 41 15.06 -12.26 -1.42
N LEU A 42 14.48 -11.08 -1.62
CA LEU A 42 13.11 -10.74 -1.28
C LEU A 42 12.60 -9.75 -2.33
N THR A 43 11.40 -9.98 -2.83
CA THR A 43 10.66 -8.99 -3.64
C THR A 43 9.20 -8.98 -3.21
N ASP A 44 8.61 -7.78 -3.14
CA ASP A 44 7.17 -7.61 -3.07
C ASP A 44 6.69 -6.68 -4.20
N ALA A 45 5.46 -6.88 -4.64
CA ALA A 45 4.80 -5.99 -5.59
C ALA A 45 3.65 -5.29 -4.86
N ARG A 46 3.71 -3.96 -4.76
CA ARG A 46 2.80 -3.18 -3.91
C ARG A 46 1.79 -2.36 -4.68
N GLY A 47 2.22 -1.72 -5.75
CA GLY A 47 1.38 -0.88 -6.58
C GLY A 47 1.37 -1.31 -8.04
N ILE A 48 0.24 -1.07 -8.70
CA ILE A 48 0.09 -1.30 -10.13
C ILE A 48 -0.63 -0.11 -10.77
N SER A 49 -0.01 0.46 -11.80
CA SER A 49 -0.59 1.58 -12.54
C SER A 49 -1.78 1.15 -13.41
N PRO A 50 -2.63 2.09 -13.87
CA PRO A 50 -3.63 1.80 -14.88
C PRO A 50 -3.05 1.19 -16.16
N ASN A 51 -1.79 1.51 -16.49
CA ASN A 51 -1.09 0.98 -17.66
C ASN A 51 -0.44 -0.39 -17.41
N GLY A 52 -0.41 -0.89 -16.15
CA GLY A 52 0.12 -2.21 -15.79
C GLY A 52 1.61 -2.20 -15.45
N GLU A 53 2.19 -1.04 -15.18
CA GLU A 53 3.50 -0.96 -14.55
C GLU A 53 3.38 -1.30 -13.07
N VAL A 54 4.35 -2.01 -12.53
CA VAL A 54 4.34 -2.48 -11.14
C VAL A 54 5.45 -1.78 -10.36
N VAL A 55 5.17 -1.41 -9.12
CA VAL A 55 6.17 -0.91 -8.17
C VAL A 55 6.13 -1.73 -6.89
N GLY A 56 7.20 -1.73 -6.15
CA GLY A 56 7.30 -2.43 -4.89
C GLY A 56 8.67 -2.25 -4.26
N ALA A 57 9.05 -3.20 -3.43
CA ALA A 57 10.36 -3.20 -2.80
C ALA A 57 11.10 -4.53 -3.00
N TYR A 58 12.42 -4.47 -2.96
CA TYR A 58 13.29 -5.64 -2.99
C TYR A 58 14.46 -5.46 -2.02
N ARG A 59 15.15 -6.56 -1.70
CA ARG A 59 16.36 -6.57 -0.89
C ARG A 59 17.41 -7.48 -1.51
N ASN A 60 18.66 -6.99 -1.52
CA ASN A 60 19.79 -7.75 -2.03
C ASN A 60 20.38 -8.70 -0.96
N PRO A 61 21.13 -9.74 -1.40
CA PRO A 61 21.90 -10.57 -0.48
C PRO A 61 22.92 -9.76 0.31
N GLY A 62 23.04 -10.04 1.62
CA GLY A 62 24.03 -9.39 2.49
C GLY A 62 23.62 -8.04 3.05
N GLU A 63 22.49 -7.47 2.63
CA GLU A 63 21.97 -6.23 3.21
C GLU A 63 21.29 -6.48 4.56
N PRO A 64 21.38 -5.53 5.51
CA PRO A 64 20.63 -5.58 6.76
C PRO A 64 19.13 -5.74 6.53
N PRO A 65 18.39 -6.39 7.45
CA PRO A 65 16.95 -6.62 7.29
C PRO A 65 16.11 -5.34 7.14
N VAL A 66 16.59 -4.21 7.65
CA VAL A 66 15.94 -2.90 7.57
C VAL A 66 16.15 -2.21 6.24
N ASN A 67 17.17 -2.62 5.46
CA ASN A 67 17.41 -2.04 4.14
C ASN A 67 16.46 -2.65 3.11
N GLY A 68 16.00 -1.81 2.21
CA GLY A 68 15.20 -2.20 1.08
C GLY A 68 15.25 -1.15 -0.01
N HIS A 69 15.13 -1.58 -1.24
CA HIS A 69 15.15 -0.74 -2.42
C HIS A 69 13.79 -0.72 -3.07
N GLY A 70 13.36 0.46 -3.52
CA GLY A 70 12.21 0.56 -4.40
C GLY A 70 12.54 0.06 -5.81
N TYR A 71 11.54 -0.40 -6.53
CA TYR A 71 11.67 -0.70 -7.95
C TYR A 71 10.41 -0.33 -8.75
N ARG A 72 10.61 -0.13 -10.04
CA ARG A 72 9.58 -0.07 -11.07
C ARG A 72 9.82 -1.16 -12.09
N LEU A 73 8.79 -1.94 -12.37
CA LEU A 73 8.76 -2.94 -13.44
C LEU A 73 7.90 -2.42 -14.58
N SER A 74 8.50 -2.25 -15.74
CA SER A 74 7.78 -1.87 -16.95
C SER A 74 6.87 -2.99 -17.45
N ARG A 75 5.90 -2.69 -18.27
CA ARG A 75 5.06 -3.70 -18.93
C ARG A 75 5.87 -4.60 -19.89
N ALA A 76 6.99 -4.11 -20.40
CA ALA A 76 7.90 -4.88 -21.25
C ALA A 76 8.73 -5.91 -20.45
N GLY A 77 8.79 -5.79 -19.12
CA GLY A 77 9.54 -6.67 -18.25
C GLY A 77 10.85 -6.08 -17.72
N ASP A 78 11.09 -4.79 -17.96
CA ASP A 78 12.32 -4.12 -17.52
C ASP A 78 12.19 -3.68 -16.06
N TYR A 79 13.14 -4.06 -15.23
CA TYR A 79 13.26 -3.63 -13.84
C TYR A 79 14.20 -2.42 -13.75
N VAL A 80 13.74 -1.39 -13.07
CA VAL A 80 14.52 -0.19 -12.76
C VAL A 80 14.48 0.04 -11.26
N PRO A 81 15.64 0.14 -10.58
CA PRO A 81 15.69 0.58 -9.17
C PRO A 81 15.13 1.99 -9.02
N VAL A 82 14.46 2.22 -7.90
CA VAL A 82 13.88 3.52 -7.55
C VAL A 82 14.17 3.77 -6.09
N ASP A 83 15.24 4.50 -5.81
CA ASP A 83 15.64 4.85 -4.45
C ASP A 83 15.49 6.36 -4.24
N TYR A 84 14.96 6.73 -3.08
CA TYR A 84 14.92 8.12 -2.66
C TYR A 84 16.32 8.53 -2.18
N PRO A 85 16.91 9.61 -2.72
CA PRO A 85 18.28 9.98 -2.42
C PRO A 85 18.50 10.31 -0.93
N GLY A 86 19.64 9.89 -0.39
CA GLY A 86 20.06 10.20 0.98
C GLY A 86 19.55 9.21 2.04
N HIS A 87 18.72 8.25 1.66
CA HIS A 87 18.19 7.24 2.56
C HIS A 87 18.58 5.82 2.13
N THR A 88 18.61 4.91 3.07
CA THR A 88 19.05 3.52 2.85
C THR A 88 17.90 2.57 2.58
N ASN A 89 16.66 3.03 2.77
CA ASN A 89 15.47 2.26 2.47
C ASN A 89 14.47 3.11 1.68
N THR A 90 13.93 2.54 0.62
CA THR A 90 12.82 3.10 -0.15
C THR A 90 11.78 2.03 -0.40
N ILE A 91 10.54 2.32 -0.07
CA ILE A 91 9.39 1.45 -0.35
C ILE A 91 8.46 2.17 -1.32
N ALA A 92 8.40 1.70 -2.56
CA ALA A 92 7.46 2.21 -3.56
C ALA A 92 6.08 1.57 -3.36
N GLN A 93 5.12 2.32 -2.79
CA GLN A 93 3.79 1.80 -2.44
C GLN A 93 2.81 1.87 -3.61
N ARG A 94 2.82 2.97 -4.36
CA ARG A 94 1.88 3.21 -5.47
C ARG A 94 2.56 3.92 -6.63
N ILE A 95 1.97 3.74 -7.81
CA ILE A 95 2.40 4.42 -9.03
C ILE A 95 1.18 5.02 -9.75
N GLY A 96 1.24 6.31 -10.00
CA GLY A 96 0.23 7.04 -10.76
C GLY A 96 0.26 6.77 -12.26
N PRO A 97 -0.75 7.22 -13.00
CA PRO A 97 -0.82 7.05 -14.46
C PRO A 97 0.28 7.79 -15.22
N ASP A 98 0.87 8.81 -14.63
CA ASP A 98 1.98 9.60 -15.17
C ASP A 98 3.37 9.08 -14.74
N GLY A 99 3.41 7.96 -14.02
CA GLY A 99 4.62 7.34 -13.51
C GLY A 99 5.15 7.93 -12.20
N THR A 100 4.42 8.85 -11.57
CA THR A 100 4.74 9.33 -10.21
C THR A 100 4.62 8.19 -9.22
N ILE A 101 5.65 7.98 -8.40
CA ILE A 101 5.70 6.96 -7.37
C ILE A 101 5.48 7.61 -6.01
N PHE A 102 4.62 7.00 -5.20
CA PHE A 102 4.35 7.36 -3.81
C PHE A 102 4.84 6.25 -2.91
N GLY A 103 5.36 6.60 -1.75
CA GLY A 103 5.88 5.61 -0.82
C GLY A 103 6.44 6.22 0.44
N CYS A 104 7.45 5.57 0.97
CA CYS A 104 8.23 6.08 2.09
C CYS A 104 9.70 5.78 1.92
N SER A 105 10.51 6.60 2.57
CA SER A 105 11.94 6.37 2.75
C SER A 105 12.28 6.39 4.24
N HIS A 106 13.35 5.73 4.64
CA HIS A 106 13.87 5.80 6.01
C HIS A 106 15.34 5.40 6.05
N ASP A 107 16.02 5.79 7.12
CA ASP A 107 17.41 5.44 7.36
C ASP A 107 17.56 4.08 8.06
N GLN A 108 18.80 3.56 8.09
CA GLN A 108 19.11 2.22 8.58
C GLN A 108 18.71 1.97 10.03
N ASP A 109 18.72 3.00 10.86
CA ASP A 109 18.82 2.81 12.30
C ASP A 109 17.49 2.90 13.05
N THR A 110 16.45 3.49 12.46
CA THR A 110 15.17 3.64 13.17
C THR A 110 13.98 3.61 12.20
N MET A 111 12.98 2.80 12.52
CA MET A 111 11.67 2.88 11.89
C MET A 111 10.99 4.23 12.17
N ASP A 112 11.51 5.00 13.13
CA ASP A 112 10.99 6.30 13.53
C ASP A 112 11.36 7.42 12.56
N SER A 113 12.29 7.18 11.63
CA SER A 113 12.70 8.12 10.57
C SER A 113 12.00 7.87 9.24
N MET A 114 10.85 7.20 9.23
CA MET A 114 10.11 6.93 8.00
C MET A 114 9.36 8.18 7.54
N HIS A 115 9.65 8.65 6.33
CA HIS A 115 9.04 9.82 5.72
C HIS A 115 8.25 9.44 4.47
N GLY A 116 7.07 10.03 4.31
CA GLY A 116 6.30 9.93 3.08
C GLY A 116 7.03 10.61 1.93
N VAL A 117 7.24 9.91 0.82
CA VAL A 117 7.96 10.43 -0.34
C VAL A 117 7.14 10.34 -1.62
N MET A 118 7.37 11.31 -2.51
CA MET A 118 6.89 11.32 -3.87
C MET A 118 8.09 11.42 -4.82
N ILE A 119 8.18 10.51 -5.76
CA ILE A 119 9.28 10.42 -6.72
C ILE A 119 8.71 10.58 -8.13
N ARG A 120 9.11 11.65 -8.82
CA ARG A 120 8.69 11.92 -10.20
C ARG A 120 9.86 12.45 -11.01
N ARG A 121 10.50 11.60 -11.82
CA ARG A 121 11.67 11.96 -12.63
C ARG A 121 12.73 12.71 -11.81
N SER A 122 12.82 14.06 -11.97
CA SER A 122 13.72 14.93 -11.22
C SER A 122 13.04 15.72 -10.09
N ASP A 123 11.74 15.50 -9.89
CA ASP A 123 10.95 16.19 -8.87
C ASP A 123 10.75 15.24 -7.70
N LEU A 124 11.44 15.51 -6.61
CA LEU A 124 11.43 14.73 -5.39
C LEU A 124 10.77 15.56 -4.30
N ALA A 125 9.82 14.97 -3.59
CA ALA A 125 9.19 15.60 -2.44
C ALA A 125 9.18 14.62 -1.27
N GLU A 126 9.53 15.12 -0.11
CA GLU A 126 9.48 14.42 1.17
C GLU A 126 8.56 15.17 2.12
N MET A 127 7.78 14.45 2.91
CA MET A 127 6.96 15.04 3.94
C MET A 127 7.63 14.87 5.30
N ASP A 128 8.09 15.97 5.86
CA ASP A 128 8.69 16.01 7.21
C ASP A 128 7.61 16.19 8.27
N MET A 129 6.94 15.11 8.63
CA MET A 129 5.91 15.08 9.69
C MET A 129 6.15 13.94 10.69
N GLY A 130 7.42 13.65 10.98
CA GLY A 130 7.78 12.46 11.75
C GLY A 130 7.49 11.18 10.94
N THR A 131 7.29 10.05 11.61
CA THR A 131 7.02 8.79 10.93
C THR A 131 5.76 8.88 10.09
N SER A 132 5.91 8.82 8.77
CA SER A 132 4.81 8.93 7.82
C SER A 132 5.03 8.06 6.58
N MET A 133 3.96 7.73 5.87
CA MET A 133 3.99 6.99 4.61
C MET A 133 2.93 7.53 3.66
N HIS A 134 3.29 7.77 2.40
CA HIS A 134 2.36 7.99 1.31
C HIS A 134 1.97 6.64 0.70
N ASN A 135 0.80 6.12 1.07
CA ASN A 135 0.39 4.76 0.69
C ASN A 135 -0.44 4.69 -0.59
N GLY A 136 -1.18 5.75 -0.91
CA GLY A 136 -2.02 5.82 -2.10
C GLY A 136 -2.23 7.26 -2.55
N ALA A 137 -2.62 7.45 -3.81
CA ALA A 137 -2.96 8.75 -4.35
C ALA A 137 -4.03 8.65 -5.45
N THR A 138 -4.86 9.68 -5.55
CA THR A 138 -5.76 9.85 -6.71
C THR A 138 -4.95 10.04 -8.00
N PRO A 139 -5.48 9.63 -9.17
CA PRO A 139 -4.75 9.74 -10.44
C PRO A 139 -4.31 11.16 -10.81
N ASP A 140 -5.04 12.16 -10.36
CA ASP A 140 -4.70 13.58 -10.53
C ASP A 140 -3.70 14.11 -9.49
N ARG A 141 -3.33 13.27 -8.51
CA ARG A 141 -2.39 13.55 -7.41
C ARG A 141 -2.85 14.65 -6.45
N ARG A 142 -4.10 15.09 -6.52
CA ARG A 142 -4.63 16.14 -5.64
C ARG A 142 -4.89 15.63 -4.24
N THR A 143 -5.06 14.30 -4.09
CA THR A 143 -5.25 13.68 -2.78
C THR A 143 -4.30 12.50 -2.62
N ILE A 144 -3.52 12.53 -1.56
CA ILE A 144 -2.68 11.42 -1.10
C ILE A 144 -3.30 10.89 0.19
N VAL A 145 -3.33 9.58 0.36
CA VAL A 145 -3.73 8.91 1.60
C VAL A 145 -2.53 8.22 2.22
N GLY A 146 -2.45 8.23 3.53
CA GLY A 146 -1.32 7.62 4.22
C GLY A 146 -1.54 7.33 5.70
N LEU A 147 -0.43 7.08 6.34
CA LEU A 147 -0.27 6.85 7.77
C LEU A 147 0.78 7.82 8.30
N TYR A 148 0.59 8.31 9.51
CA TYR A 148 1.62 9.02 10.27
C TYR A 148 1.54 8.64 11.75
N THR A 149 2.64 8.85 12.47
CA THR A 149 2.66 8.70 13.92
C THR A 149 2.31 10.05 14.56
N ASP A 150 1.16 10.11 15.21
CA ASP A 150 0.76 11.26 16.03
C ASP A 150 1.50 11.16 17.36
N MET A 151 2.55 11.97 17.52
CA MET A 151 3.41 11.94 18.72
C MET A 151 2.66 12.38 19.97
N ASP A 152 1.70 13.32 19.84
CA ASP A 152 0.91 13.81 20.97
C ASP A 152 -0.11 12.76 21.43
N ALA A 153 -0.72 12.05 20.47
CA ALA A 153 -1.66 10.97 20.77
C ALA A 153 -0.96 9.63 21.05
N GLY A 154 0.33 9.50 20.77
CA GLY A 154 1.13 8.28 20.96
C GLY A 154 0.65 7.10 20.12
N ARG A 155 0.12 7.35 18.91
CA ARG A 155 -0.47 6.31 18.05
C ARG A 155 -0.38 6.62 16.56
N GLY A 156 -0.49 5.58 15.74
CA GLY A 156 -0.62 5.74 14.29
C GLY A 156 -2.03 6.19 13.90
N ARG A 157 -2.09 7.20 13.01
CA ARG A 157 -3.33 7.77 12.46
C ARG A 157 -3.24 7.85 10.95
N ALA A 158 -4.38 7.70 10.29
CA ALA A 158 -4.49 7.96 8.87
C ALA A 158 -4.54 9.46 8.58
N TYR A 159 -4.18 9.84 7.36
CA TYR A 159 -4.35 11.20 6.86
C TYR A 159 -4.73 11.21 5.38
N LEU A 160 -5.35 12.30 4.96
CA LEU A 160 -5.39 12.76 3.59
C LEU A 160 -4.52 14.02 3.50
N LEU A 161 -3.68 14.08 2.47
CA LEU A 161 -3.06 15.32 2.01
C LEU A 161 -3.80 15.75 0.75
N ARG A 162 -4.70 16.73 0.86
CA ARG A 162 -5.57 17.18 -0.23
C ARG A 162 -5.23 18.60 -0.61
N ASP A 163 -4.79 18.82 -1.85
CA ASP A 163 -4.39 20.16 -2.34
C ASP A 163 -3.39 20.87 -1.40
N GLY A 164 -2.51 20.11 -0.72
CA GLY A 164 -1.55 20.61 0.27
C GLY A 164 -2.09 20.76 1.70
N GLU A 165 -3.40 20.55 1.92
CA GLU A 165 -3.99 20.53 3.25
C GLU A 165 -3.85 19.15 3.89
N PHE A 166 -3.29 19.10 5.10
CA PHE A 166 -3.16 17.88 5.89
C PHE A 166 -4.40 17.65 6.76
N ILE A 167 -5.09 16.53 6.52
CA ILE A 167 -6.36 16.19 7.15
C ILE A 167 -6.21 14.84 7.86
N PRO A 168 -5.90 14.80 9.17
CA PRO A 168 -5.85 13.56 9.92
C PRO A 168 -7.25 12.99 10.14
N PHE A 169 -7.36 11.66 10.13
CA PHE A 169 -8.61 10.99 10.42
C PHE A 169 -8.42 9.63 11.10
N ASP A 170 -9.48 9.17 11.77
CA ASP A 170 -9.52 7.87 12.44
C ASP A 170 -10.82 7.14 12.10
N ALA A 171 -10.76 5.82 11.98
CA ALA A 171 -11.96 5.01 12.03
C ALA A 171 -12.63 5.12 13.40
N PRO A 172 -13.97 5.18 13.47
CA PRO A 172 -14.68 5.34 14.75
C PRO A 172 -14.28 4.29 15.78
N GLY A 173 -13.92 4.72 16.99
CA GLY A 173 -13.53 3.84 18.10
C GLY A 173 -12.17 3.14 17.96
N SER A 174 -11.36 3.50 16.98
CA SER A 174 -10.07 2.87 16.72
C SER A 174 -8.97 3.34 17.68
N ARG A 175 -8.02 2.44 17.95
CA ARG A 175 -6.74 2.75 18.62
C ARG A 175 -5.62 3.08 17.62
N PHE A 176 -5.76 2.63 16.40
CA PHE A 176 -4.84 2.80 15.29
C PHE A 176 -5.64 2.86 14.00
N THR A 177 -5.27 3.75 13.09
CA THR A 177 -5.85 3.82 11.75
C THR A 177 -4.76 4.10 10.74
N ALA A 178 -4.76 3.36 9.62
CA ALA A 178 -3.86 3.57 8.50
C ALA A 178 -4.66 3.63 7.20
N GLY A 179 -4.51 4.69 6.43
CA GLY A 179 -4.99 4.75 5.05
C GLY A 179 -4.02 4.05 4.11
N TRP A 180 -4.51 3.23 3.18
CA TRP A 180 -3.65 2.45 2.28
C TRP A 180 -3.81 2.79 0.81
N ASP A 181 -5.00 3.08 0.33
CA ASP A 181 -5.23 3.44 -1.06
C ASP A 181 -6.46 4.33 -1.21
N ILE A 182 -6.55 5.04 -2.32
CA ILE A 182 -7.67 5.92 -2.63
C ILE A 182 -7.98 5.85 -4.13
N ASN A 183 -9.27 5.70 -4.47
CA ASN A 183 -9.71 5.65 -5.86
C ASN A 183 -10.04 7.04 -6.43
N PRO A 184 -10.30 7.15 -7.75
CA PRO A 184 -10.65 8.43 -8.38
C PRO A 184 -11.92 9.09 -7.85
N SER A 185 -12.83 8.32 -7.24
CA SER A 185 -14.05 8.84 -6.62
C SER A 185 -13.81 9.41 -5.22
N GLY A 186 -12.57 9.33 -4.70
CA GLY A 186 -12.19 9.79 -3.37
C GLY A 186 -12.54 8.81 -2.25
N GLU A 187 -12.92 7.57 -2.58
CA GLU A 187 -13.10 6.52 -1.57
C GLU A 187 -11.73 5.98 -1.18
N ALA A 188 -11.43 6.02 0.12
CA ALA A 188 -10.18 5.48 0.65
C ALA A 188 -10.42 4.15 1.36
N VAL A 189 -9.43 3.26 1.28
CA VAL A 189 -9.40 2.00 2.01
C VAL A 189 -8.23 1.97 2.98
N GLY A 190 -8.36 1.14 4.01
CA GLY A 190 -7.30 1.02 4.99
C GLY A 190 -7.55 -0.04 6.03
N VAL A 191 -6.85 0.13 7.13
CA VAL A 191 -6.84 -0.77 8.26
C VAL A 191 -7.05 0.02 9.53
N TYR A 192 -7.87 -0.48 10.44
CA TYR A 192 -7.91 0.05 11.80
C TYR A 192 -7.82 -1.08 12.83
N GLN A 193 -7.40 -0.73 14.03
CA GLN A 193 -7.38 -1.63 15.18
C GLN A 193 -8.44 -1.17 16.19
N ASP A 194 -9.32 -2.07 16.58
CA ASP A 194 -10.37 -1.81 17.58
C ASP A 194 -9.83 -1.80 19.02
N ALA A 195 -10.72 -1.57 19.99
CA ALA A 195 -10.39 -1.57 21.40
C ALA A 195 -9.88 -2.93 21.92
N ASN A 196 -10.19 -4.04 21.23
CA ASN A 196 -9.76 -5.40 21.57
C ASN A 196 -8.50 -5.82 20.82
N SER A 197 -7.81 -4.87 20.17
CA SER A 197 -6.61 -5.10 19.35
C SER A 197 -6.83 -5.95 18.10
N ARG A 198 -8.07 -6.13 17.65
CA ARG A 198 -8.39 -6.79 16.38
C ARG A 198 -8.25 -5.83 15.22
N PHE A 199 -7.67 -6.31 14.12
CA PHE A 199 -7.55 -5.55 12.88
C PHE A 199 -8.74 -5.79 11.95
N HIS A 200 -9.26 -4.69 11.44
CA HIS A 200 -10.36 -4.60 10.49
C HIS A 200 -9.93 -3.82 9.25
N GLY A 201 -10.40 -4.23 8.08
CA GLY A 201 -10.36 -3.38 6.90
C GLY A 201 -11.48 -2.33 6.96
N PHE A 202 -11.33 -1.24 6.23
CA PHE A 202 -12.40 -0.26 6.03
C PHE A 202 -12.42 0.30 4.62
N VAL A 203 -13.58 0.80 4.23
CA VAL A 203 -13.76 1.79 3.16
C VAL A 203 -14.35 3.04 3.80
N VAL A 204 -13.85 4.21 3.46
CA VAL A 204 -14.43 5.50 3.82
C VAL A 204 -14.72 6.30 2.56
N ASP A 205 -15.93 6.85 2.45
CA ASP A 205 -16.33 7.70 1.33
C ASP A 205 -15.95 9.18 1.56
N PRO A 206 -16.06 10.05 0.54
CA PRO A 206 -15.76 11.49 0.68
C PRO A 206 -16.63 12.24 1.69
N LEU A 207 -17.75 11.66 2.12
CA LEU A 207 -18.66 12.20 3.16
C LEU A 207 -18.31 11.67 4.56
N TRP A 208 -17.21 10.94 4.69
CA TRP A 208 -16.72 10.31 5.93
C TRP A 208 -17.64 9.21 6.47
N ASN A 209 -18.40 8.53 5.61
CA ASN A 209 -19.12 7.32 5.99
C ASN A 209 -18.16 6.13 5.96
N PHE A 210 -17.89 5.55 7.14
CA PHE A 210 -17.04 4.37 7.29
C PHE A 210 -17.85 3.09 7.13
N THR A 211 -17.34 2.18 6.31
CA THR A 211 -17.82 0.80 6.18
C THR A 211 -16.71 -0.15 6.59
N THR A 212 -16.93 -0.94 7.62
CA THR A 212 -15.99 -2.00 8.04
C THR A 212 -16.03 -3.15 7.04
N LEU A 213 -14.85 -3.63 6.66
CA LEU A 213 -14.66 -4.81 5.83
C LEU A 213 -14.01 -5.91 6.67
N ASP A 214 -14.80 -6.93 7.00
CA ASP A 214 -14.30 -8.14 7.63
C ASP A 214 -14.50 -9.34 6.71
N PHE A 215 -13.45 -10.10 6.48
CA PHE A 215 -13.56 -11.35 5.73
C PHE A 215 -14.34 -12.38 6.58
N PRO A 216 -15.40 -13.00 6.04
CA PRO A 216 -16.21 -13.97 6.79
C PRO A 216 -15.36 -15.11 7.36
N GLY A 217 -15.42 -15.31 8.68
CA GLY A 217 -14.61 -16.32 9.39
C GLY A 217 -13.14 -15.94 9.63
N GLY A 218 -12.71 -14.75 9.20
CA GLY A 218 -11.38 -14.23 9.50
C GLY A 218 -11.26 -13.68 10.92
N VAL A 219 -10.08 -13.83 11.53
CA VAL A 219 -9.76 -13.25 12.86
C VAL A 219 -9.17 -11.84 12.74
N ALA A 220 -8.68 -11.47 11.57
CA ALA A 220 -8.22 -10.12 11.24
C ALA A 220 -8.36 -9.89 9.74
N THR A 221 -8.74 -8.67 9.34
CA THR A 221 -8.84 -8.27 7.92
C THR A 221 -8.10 -6.95 7.70
N ARG A 222 -7.47 -6.80 6.55
CA ARG A 222 -6.75 -5.59 6.14
C ARG A 222 -7.06 -5.29 4.69
N ALA A 223 -7.54 -4.08 4.38
CA ALA A 223 -7.77 -3.60 3.02
C ALA A 223 -6.57 -2.76 2.58
N PHE A 224 -5.97 -3.08 1.44
CA PHE A 224 -4.74 -2.45 0.98
C PHE A 224 -4.87 -1.72 -0.35
N GLY A 225 -5.75 -2.14 -1.24
CA GLY A 225 -5.90 -1.51 -2.55
C GLY A 225 -7.35 -1.40 -2.98
N ILE A 226 -7.67 -0.33 -3.69
CA ILE A 226 -9.00 -0.08 -4.25
C ILE A 226 -8.86 0.42 -5.70
N ASN A 227 -9.69 -0.10 -6.60
CA ASN A 227 -9.71 0.39 -7.98
C ASN A 227 -10.87 1.38 -8.24
N ALA A 228 -10.91 1.92 -9.46
CA ALA A 228 -11.94 2.88 -9.86
C ALA A 228 -13.38 2.33 -9.84
N ARG A 229 -13.56 1.00 -9.80
CA ARG A 229 -14.88 0.37 -9.66
C ARG A 229 -15.29 0.17 -8.21
N GLY A 230 -14.40 0.43 -7.25
CA GLY A 230 -14.59 0.15 -5.85
C GLY A 230 -14.31 -1.33 -5.47
N ASP A 231 -13.68 -2.12 -6.35
CA ASP A 231 -13.20 -3.45 -5.96
C ASP A 231 -12.01 -3.27 -5.02
N VAL A 232 -12.00 -4.02 -3.91
CA VAL A 232 -10.99 -3.93 -2.85
C VAL A 232 -10.17 -5.21 -2.78
N VAL A 233 -8.86 -5.06 -2.64
CA VAL A 233 -7.95 -6.17 -2.35
C VAL A 233 -7.29 -5.99 -1.00
N GLY A 234 -6.89 -7.12 -0.40
CA GLY A 234 -6.26 -7.08 0.90
C GLY A 234 -5.80 -8.44 1.39
N SER A 235 -5.72 -8.58 2.70
CA SER A 235 -5.44 -9.85 3.35
C SER A 235 -6.33 -10.08 4.55
N TYR A 236 -6.57 -11.35 4.86
CA TYR A 236 -7.18 -11.77 6.11
C TYR A 236 -6.36 -12.88 6.76
N VAL A 237 -6.51 -13.04 8.05
CA VAL A 237 -5.94 -14.13 8.84
C VAL A 237 -7.06 -15.08 9.20
N ASP A 238 -6.88 -16.36 8.93
CA ASP A 238 -7.84 -17.41 9.30
C ASP A 238 -7.67 -17.87 10.77
N THR A 239 -8.55 -18.74 11.24
CA THR A 239 -8.52 -19.29 12.60
C THR A 239 -7.29 -20.19 12.86
N SER A 240 -6.58 -20.62 11.82
CA SER A 240 -5.32 -21.36 11.90
C SER A 240 -4.09 -20.44 11.87
N ASN A 241 -4.29 -19.14 11.99
CA ASN A 241 -3.26 -18.09 11.94
C ASN A 241 -2.50 -18.04 10.59
N ARG A 242 -3.17 -18.42 9.49
CA ARG A 242 -2.62 -18.32 8.14
C ARG A 242 -3.13 -17.07 7.45
N THR A 243 -2.25 -16.40 6.73
CA THR A 243 -2.60 -15.19 5.98
C THR A 243 -2.94 -15.54 4.55
N HIS A 244 -4.07 -15.03 4.08
CA HIS A 244 -4.60 -15.18 2.73
C HIS A 244 -4.80 -13.82 2.06
N GLY A 245 -4.72 -13.76 0.74
CA GLY A 245 -5.18 -12.61 -0.04
C GLY A 245 -6.67 -12.71 -0.33
N PHE A 246 -7.36 -11.56 -0.47
CA PHE A 246 -8.75 -11.53 -0.94
C PHE A 246 -8.98 -10.47 -2.01
N LEU A 247 -10.05 -10.65 -2.76
CA LEU A 247 -10.66 -9.66 -3.64
C LEU A 247 -12.15 -9.55 -3.29
N ALA A 248 -12.56 -8.40 -2.79
CA ALA A 248 -13.96 -8.03 -2.60
C ALA A 248 -14.43 -7.19 -3.79
N ARG A 249 -15.48 -7.62 -4.47
CA ARG A 249 -16.08 -6.88 -5.59
C ARG A 249 -17.25 -6.06 -5.11
N ARG A 250 -17.32 -4.82 -5.58
CA ARG A 250 -18.53 -4.02 -5.39
C ARG A 250 -19.69 -4.65 -6.19
N ILE A 251 -20.77 -4.97 -5.50
CA ILE A 251 -22.02 -5.36 -6.16
C ILE A 251 -22.72 -4.06 -6.53
N ALA A 252 -23.09 -3.90 -7.81
CA ALA A 252 -23.97 -2.82 -8.20
C ALA A 252 -25.30 -3.01 -7.41
N GLN A 253 -25.72 -1.96 -6.71
CA GLN A 253 -27.07 -1.96 -6.18
C GLN A 253 -27.98 -1.85 -7.40
N ASP A 254 -28.87 -2.82 -7.58
CA ASP A 254 -29.95 -2.69 -8.56
C ASP A 254 -30.79 -1.45 -8.18
N PRO A 255 -31.15 -0.62 -9.17
CA PRO A 255 -31.90 0.61 -8.96
C PRO A 255 -33.30 0.38 -8.37
#